data_62588a56d3160f3770d99495e5ec77ac
#
_entry.id   62588a56d3160f3770d99495e5ec77ac
#
_cell.length_a   1.000
_cell.length_b   1.000
_cell.length_c   1.000
_cell.angle_alpha   90.00
_cell.angle_beta   90.00
_cell.angle_gamma   90.00
#
_symmetry.space_group_name_H-M   'P 1'
#
loop_
_entity.id
_entity.type
_entity.pdbx_description
1 polymer ?
#
loop_
_entity_poly.entity_id
_entity_poly.type
_entity_poly.pdbx_seq_one_letter_code
_entity_poly.pdbx_strand_id
1 'polypeptide(L)'
;MRPNSIIRFEQLFLGALALNVLNIILNWDTWSMVMDHGDGSDGMNAFATYTIIAFPFLINLWLWFKIARKASNMAKWLLVGMFVIGVIWSLATVDNYRTLGLTILFTILALKAAAIYMLFKSDAKQWLAGKTVLT
;
A
#
# COMPACT_ATOMS: atom_id res chain seq x y z
N MET A 1 -13.00 -19.36 -11.51
CA MET A 1 -12.96 -17.92 -11.92
C MET A 1 -12.76 -17.06 -10.68
N ARG A 2 -12.06 -15.92 -10.80
CA ARG A 2 -11.90 -14.99 -9.66
C ARG A 2 -13.15 -14.11 -9.54
N PRO A 3 -13.66 -13.85 -8.33
CA PRO A 3 -14.81 -12.95 -8.12
C PRO A 3 -14.54 -11.53 -8.59
N ASN A 4 -15.58 -10.82 -9.00
CA ASN A 4 -15.48 -9.43 -9.45
C ASN A 4 -14.91 -8.50 -8.37
N SER A 5 -15.20 -8.76 -7.10
CA SER A 5 -14.64 -7.98 -5.98
C SER A 5 -13.13 -8.13 -5.87
N ILE A 6 -12.58 -9.31 -6.15
CA ILE A 6 -11.12 -9.53 -6.16
C ILE A 6 -10.48 -8.83 -7.37
N ILE A 7 -11.12 -8.82 -8.53
CA ILE A 7 -10.62 -8.09 -9.70
C ILE A 7 -10.62 -6.58 -9.43
N ARG A 8 -11.69 -6.04 -8.84
CA ARG A 8 -11.77 -4.61 -8.46
C ARG A 8 -10.76 -4.26 -7.37
N PHE A 9 -10.58 -5.13 -6.38
CA PHE A 9 -9.51 -4.98 -5.38
C PHE A 9 -8.13 -4.86 -6.07
N GLU A 10 -7.83 -5.76 -6.99
CA GLU A 10 -6.56 -5.75 -7.75
C GLU A 10 -6.36 -4.42 -8.49
N GLN A 11 -7.36 -3.95 -9.21
CA GLN A 11 -7.29 -2.69 -9.96
C GLN A 11 -7.09 -1.47 -9.05
N LEU A 12 -7.89 -1.35 -8.00
CA LEU A 12 -7.80 -0.23 -7.04
C LEU A 12 -6.48 -0.25 -6.29
N PHE A 13 -6.04 -1.42 -5.86
CA PHE A 13 -4.82 -1.56 -5.08
C PHE A 13 -3.56 -1.30 -5.90
N LEU A 14 -3.48 -1.84 -7.10
CA LEU A 14 -2.35 -1.57 -8.02
C LEU A 14 -2.35 -0.11 -8.49
N GLY A 15 -3.53 0.50 -8.70
CA GLY A 15 -3.64 1.92 -8.97
C GLY A 15 -3.10 2.77 -7.81
N ALA A 16 -3.42 2.41 -6.57
CA ALA A 16 -2.88 3.08 -5.38
C ALA A 16 -1.35 2.92 -5.26
N LEU A 17 -0.81 1.74 -5.59
CA LEU A 17 0.64 1.53 -5.60
C LEU A 17 1.34 2.36 -6.69
N ALA A 18 0.76 2.46 -7.88
CA ALA A 18 1.28 3.29 -8.97
C ALA A 18 1.30 4.78 -8.57
N LEU A 19 0.22 5.28 -7.95
CA LEU A 19 0.17 6.64 -7.41
C LEU A 19 1.18 6.86 -6.28
N ASN A 20 1.45 5.84 -5.47
CA ASN A 20 2.46 5.93 -4.43
C ASN A 20 3.87 6.10 -5.01
N VAL A 21 4.21 5.36 -6.06
CA VAL A 21 5.47 5.54 -6.80
C VAL A 21 5.56 6.96 -7.38
N LEU A 22 4.49 7.43 -8.01
CA LEU A 22 4.42 8.79 -8.55
C LEU A 22 4.61 9.83 -7.44
N ASN A 23 3.97 9.65 -6.29
CA ASN A 23 4.12 10.55 -5.14
C ASN A 23 5.56 10.61 -4.62
N ILE A 24 6.25 9.48 -4.55
CA ILE A 24 7.68 9.44 -4.16
C ILE A 24 8.53 10.22 -5.16
N ILE A 25 8.29 10.03 -6.46
CA ILE A 25 9.04 10.73 -7.52
C ILE A 25 8.81 12.25 -7.46
N LEU A 26 7.56 12.68 -7.34
CA LEU A 26 7.19 14.10 -7.32
C LEU A 26 7.62 14.83 -6.04
N ASN A 27 7.78 14.11 -4.94
CA ASN A 27 8.21 14.65 -3.66
C ASN A 27 9.61 14.15 -3.26
N TRP A 28 10.45 13.84 -4.24
CA TRP A 28 11.80 13.30 -3.99
C TRP A 28 12.62 14.18 -3.08
N ASP A 29 12.54 15.49 -3.24
CA ASP A 29 13.25 16.46 -2.40
C ASP A 29 12.87 16.34 -0.92
N THR A 30 11.58 16.14 -0.64
CA THR A 30 11.09 15.93 0.73
C THR A 30 11.61 14.62 1.30
N TRP A 31 11.62 13.56 0.49
CA TRP A 31 12.15 12.26 0.89
C TRP A 31 13.66 12.31 1.11
N SER A 32 14.41 12.98 0.23
CA SER A 32 15.86 13.15 0.38
C SER A 32 16.22 13.93 1.63
N MET A 33 15.47 14.97 1.99
CA MET A 33 15.67 15.72 3.24
C MET A 33 15.45 14.88 4.49
N VAL A 34 14.41 14.03 4.52
CA VAL A 34 14.18 13.08 5.63
C VAL A 34 15.34 12.12 5.79
N MET A 35 16.05 11.84 4.71
CA MET A 35 17.17 10.90 4.64
C MET A 35 18.51 11.52 4.99
N ASP A 36 18.68 12.82 4.73
CA ASP A 36 19.93 13.55 4.93
C ASP A 36 20.19 13.92 6.40
N HIS A 37 19.21 13.67 7.30
CA HIS A 37 19.37 13.86 8.74
C HIS A 37 20.14 12.75 9.46
N GLY A 38 20.77 11.85 8.72
CA GLY A 38 21.62 10.77 9.23
C GLY A 38 23.09 11.17 9.27
N ASP A 39 23.63 11.22 10.49
CA ASP A 39 25.00 11.54 10.85
C ASP A 39 26.05 10.68 10.10
N GLY A 40 26.64 11.23 9.06
CA GLY A 40 28.05 11.02 8.69
C GLY A 40 28.56 9.68 8.16
N SER A 41 27.76 8.65 7.86
CA SER A 41 28.23 7.42 7.19
C SER A 41 27.48 7.18 5.88
N ASP A 42 27.99 7.76 4.81
CA ASP A 42 27.32 7.89 3.49
C ASP A 42 26.77 6.57 2.88
N GLY A 43 27.42 5.44 3.13
CA GLY A 43 26.98 4.16 2.55
C GLY A 43 25.83 3.47 3.32
N MET A 44 25.83 3.57 4.65
CA MET A 44 24.83 2.92 5.48
C MET A 44 23.50 3.67 5.45
N ASN A 45 23.54 4.99 5.29
CA ASN A 45 22.36 5.83 5.16
C ASN A 45 21.62 5.60 3.83
N ALA A 46 22.34 5.46 2.72
CA ALA A 46 21.75 5.14 1.42
C ALA A 46 21.03 3.78 1.43
N PHE A 47 21.65 2.76 2.02
CA PHE A 47 21.05 1.42 2.12
C PHE A 47 19.78 1.43 3.00
N ALA A 48 19.84 2.07 4.17
CA ALA A 48 18.69 2.21 5.06
C ALA A 48 17.53 2.94 4.37
N THR A 49 17.83 3.99 3.66
CA THR A 49 16.94 4.79 2.84
C THR A 49 16.18 3.95 1.82
N TYR A 50 16.92 3.27 0.94
CA TYR A 50 16.29 2.43 -0.08
C TYR A 50 15.46 1.30 0.55
N THR A 51 15.89 0.78 1.69
CA THR A 51 15.16 -0.25 2.42
C THR A 51 13.85 0.28 2.98
N ILE A 52 13.84 1.46 3.58
CA ILE A 52 12.63 2.09 4.15
C ILE A 52 11.58 2.38 3.05
N ILE A 53 12.01 2.73 1.85
CA ILE A 53 11.11 2.98 0.71
C ILE A 53 10.67 1.66 0.06
N ALA A 54 11.61 0.78 -0.25
CA ALA A 54 11.35 -0.42 -1.02
C ALA A 54 10.61 -1.50 -0.22
N PHE A 55 10.91 -1.66 1.05
CA PHE A 55 10.36 -2.73 1.88
C PHE A 55 8.85 -2.68 2.03
N PRO A 56 8.21 -1.54 2.37
CA PRO A 56 6.75 -1.46 2.41
C PRO A 56 6.11 -1.70 1.04
N PHE A 57 6.76 -1.25 -0.03
CA PHE A 57 6.27 -1.47 -1.39
C PHE A 57 6.28 -2.96 -1.77
N LEU A 58 7.38 -3.64 -1.52
CA LEU A 58 7.52 -5.08 -1.78
C LEU A 58 6.56 -5.92 -0.94
N ILE A 59 6.37 -5.57 0.34
CA ILE A 59 5.37 -6.24 1.20
C ILE A 59 3.96 -6.04 0.64
N ASN A 60 3.59 -4.84 0.21
CA ASN A 60 2.28 -4.59 -0.39
C ASN A 60 2.07 -5.40 -1.67
N LEU A 61 3.07 -5.51 -2.55
CA LEU A 61 3.02 -6.36 -3.74
C LEU A 61 2.88 -7.85 -3.38
N TRP A 62 3.61 -8.30 -2.38
CA TRP A 62 3.53 -9.68 -1.91
C TRP A 62 2.16 -10.01 -1.32
N LEU A 63 1.61 -9.11 -0.50
CA LEU A 63 0.25 -9.26 0.06
C LEU A 63 -0.81 -9.25 -1.04
N TRP A 64 -0.71 -8.35 -2.01
CA TRP A 64 -1.58 -8.36 -3.18
C TRP A 64 -1.55 -9.71 -3.90
N PHE A 65 -0.35 -10.24 -4.18
CA PHE A 65 -0.21 -11.52 -4.83
C PHE A 65 -0.84 -12.67 -4.01
N LYS A 66 -0.62 -12.68 -2.71
CA LYS A 66 -1.22 -13.69 -1.80
C LYS A 66 -2.74 -13.62 -1.77
N ILE A 67 -3.32 -12.42 -1.78
CA ILE A 67 -4.77 -12.23 -1.76
C ILE A 67 -5.37 -12.55 -3.12
N ALA A 68 -4.87 -11.94 -4.18
CA ALA A 68 -5.47 -12.02 -5.51
C ALA A 68 -5.23 -13.37 -6.21
N ARG A 69 -4.14 -14.05 -5.90
CA ARG A 69 -3.74 -15.30 -6.57
C ARG A 69 -3.83 -16.55 -5.70
N LYS A 70 -3.61 -16.43 -4.40
CA LYS A 70 -3.58 -17.57 -3.48
C LYS A 70 -4.74 -17.59 -2.47
N ALA A 71 -5.69 -16.67 -2.59
CA ALA A 71 -6.88 -16.60 -1.72
C ALA A 71 -6.56 -16.64 -0.21
N SER A 72 -5.47 -15.97 0.21
CA SER A 72 -5.00 -16.00 1.59
C SER A 72 -5.78 -15.05 2.49
N ASN A 73 -6.57 -15.58 3.39
CA ASN A 73 -7.30 -14.79 4.38
C ASN A 73 -6.35 -14.12 5.40
N MET A 74 -5.23 -14.77 5.73
CA MET A 74 -4.20 -14.19 6.60
C MET A 74 -3.59 -12.93 5.98
N ALA A 75 -3.27 -12.99 4.67
CA ALA A 75 -2.73 -11.84 3.95
C ALA A 75 -3.70 -10.64 3.92
N LYS A 76 -5.02 -10.89 3.89
CA LYS A 76 -6.05 -9.83 4.02
C LYS A 76 -5.90 -9.07 5.34
N TRP A 77 -5.79 -9.78 6.46
CA TRP A 77 -5.67 -9.15 7.78
C TRP A 77 -4.34 -8.42 7.95
N LEU A 78 -3.25 -8.98 7.41
CA LEU A 78 -1.96 -8.29 7.37
C LEU A 78 -2.04 -6.99 6.55
N LEU A 79 -2.75 -7.02 5.41
CA LEU A 79 -2.96 -5.83 4.60
C LEU A 79 -3.75 -4.75 5.34
N VAL A 80 -4.81 -5.13 6.06
CA VAL A 80 -5.59 -4.21 6.91
C VAL A 80 -4.70 -3.60 7.99
N GLY A 81 -3.92 -4.41 8.69
CA GLY A 81 -2.98 -3.93 9.70
C GLY A 81 -1.96 -2.93 9.15
N MET A 82 -1.35 -3.26 8.01
CA MET A 82 -0.42 -2.35 7.33
C MET A 82 -1.08 -1.06 6.85
N PHE A 83 -2.34 -1.13 6.42
CA PHE A 83 -3.09 0.06 6.03
C PHE A 83 -3.32 0.98 7.24
N VAL A 84 -3.73 0.44 8.39
CA VAL A 84 -3.92 1.22 9.62
C VAL A 84 -2.62 1.89 10.06
N ILE A 85 -1.50 1.14 10.07
CA ILE A 85 -0.17 1.70 10.39
C ILE A 85 0.18 2.81 9.39
N GLY A 86 -0.08 2.60 8.10
CA GLY A 86 0.17 3.59 7.05
C GLY A 86 -0.66 4.87 7.22
N VAL A 87 -1.91 4.76 7.64
CA VAL A 87 -2.78 5.91 7.95
C VAL A 87 -2.23 6.69 9.15
N ILE A 88 -1.88 6.02 10.24
CA ILE A 88 -1.31 6.66 11.42
C ILE A 88 -0.01 7.39 11.06
N TRP A 89 0.88 6.75 10.30
CA TRP A 89 2.13 7.35 9.84
C TRP A 89 1.89 8.56 8.95
N SER A 90 0.94 8.47 8.02
CA SER A 90 0.59 9.57 7.12
C SER A 90 0.04 10.77 7.86
N LEU A 91 -0.78 10.56 8.88
CA LEU A 91 -1.31 11.63 9.74
C LEU A 91 -0.20 12.27 10.59
N ALA A 92 0.75 11.49 11.08
CA ALA A 92 1.88 12.00 11.87
C ALA A 92 2.86 12.84 11.04
N THR A 93 2.88 12.67 9.72
CA THR A 93 3.82 13.35 8.82
C THR A 93 3.13 14.36 7.89
N VAL A 94 1.84 14.62 8.09
CA VAL A 94 1.03 15.47 7.20
C VAL A 94 1.61 16.87 7.00
N ASP A 95 2.21 17.44 8.03
CA ASP A 95 2.77 18.80 8.01
C ASP A 95 4.01 18.94 7.10
N ASN A 96 4.64 17.81 6.75
CA ASN A 96 5.83 17.80 5.89
C ASN A 96 5.50 17.83 4.38
N TYR A 97 4.22 17.66 4.01
CA TYR A 97 3.82 17.60 2.61
C TYR A 97 3.32 18.94 2.10
N ARG A 98 3.68 19.26 0.86
CA ARG A 98 3.05 20.36 0.10
C ARG A 98 1.62 19.96 -0.30
N THR A 99 0.78 20.95 -0.64
CA THR A 99 -0.63 20.74 -1.02
C THR A 99 -0.83 19.64 -2.07
N LEU A 100 0.01 19.61 -3.11
CA LEU A 100 -0.04 18.57 -4.15
C LEU A 100 0.23 17.17 -3.56
N GLY A 101 1.25 17.07 -2.72
CA GLY A 101 1.60 15.80 -2.05
C GLY A 101 0.48 15.31 -1.13
N LEU A 102 -0.19 16.21 -0.42
CA LEU A 102 -1.35 15.90 0.41
C LEU A 102 -2.52 15.36 -0.42
N THR A 103 -2.83 15.99 -1.55
CA THR A 103 -3.90 15.54 -2.44
C THR A 103 -3.64 14.13 -2.95
N ILE A 104 -2.42 13.85 -3.39
CA ILE A 104 -2.03 12.52 -3.84
C ILE A 104 -2.09 11.51 -2.69
N LEU A 105 -1.59 11.87 -1.51
CA LEU A 105 -1.61 11.02 -0.32
C LEU A 105 -3.04 10.61 0.06
N PHE A 106 -3.97 11.56 0.15
CA PHE A 106 -5.38 11.28 0.46
C PHE A 106 -6.04 10.44 -0.62
N THR A 107 -5.70 10.64 -1.90
CA THR A 107 -6.18 9.82 -3.00
C THR A 107 -5.68 8.37 -2.87
N ILE A 108 -4.41 8.16 -2.53
CA ILE A 108 -3.84 6.83 -2.28
C ILE A 108 -4.57 6.14 -1.12
N LEU A 109 -4.79 6.86 -0.01
CA LEU A 109 -5.49 6.32 1.15
C LEU A 109 -6.94 5.94 0.81
N ALA A 110 -7.64 6.77 0.05
CA ALA A 110 -9.00 6.50 -0.41
C ALA A 110 -9.07 5.26 -1.31
N LEU A 111 -8.15 5.12 -2.26
CA LEU A 111 -8.06 3.95 -3.15
C LEU A 111 -7.75 2.68 -2.38
N LYS A 112 -6.82 2.72 -1.43
CA LYS A 112 -6.51 1.57 -0.56
C LYS A 112 -7.69 1.19 0.33
N ALA A 113 -8.39 2.17 0.91
CA ALA A 113 -9.59 1.92 1.70
C ALA A 113 -10.70 1.26 0.87
N ALA A 114 -10.94 1.76 -0.35
CA ALA A 114 -11.90 1.16 -1.29
C ALA A 114 -11.48 -0.26 -1.70
N ALA A 115 -10.20 -0.49 -1.95
CA ALA A 115 -9.67 -1.82 -2.25
C ALA A 115 -9.91 -2.79 -1.08
N ILE A 116 -9.57 -2.39 0.13
CA ILE A 116 -9.80 -3.19 1.34
C ILE A 116 -11.29 -3.47 1.52
N TYR A 117 -12.17 -2.48 1.31
CA TYR A 117 -13.62 -2.69 1.37
C TYR A 117 -14.09 -3.80 0.42
N MET A 118 -13.52 -3.90 -0.78
CA MET A 118 -13.84 -4.98 -1.72
C MET A 118 -13.53 -6.37 -1.17
N LEU A 119 -12.53 -6.51 -0.29
CA LEU A 119 -12.17 -7.79 0.34
C LEU A 119 -13.17 -8.25 1.41
N PHE A 120 -14.07 -7.37 1.87
CA PHE A 120 -15.10 -7.71 2.84
C PHE A 120 -16.44 -8.04 2.20
N LYS A 121 -16.58 -7.96 0.88
CA LYS A 121 -17.78 -8.39 0.16
C LYS A 121 -17.97 -9.91 0.25
N SER A 122 -19.20 -10.38 0.11
CA SER A 122 -19.57 -11.79 0.26
C SER A 122 -18.83 -12.72 -0.69
N ASP A 123 -18.68 -12.33 -1.96
CA ASP A 123 -17.98 -13.07 -2.99
C ASP A 123 -16.46 -13.14 -2.73
N ALA A 124 -15.86 -12.05 -2.24
CA ALA A 124 -14.45 -12.05 -1.83
C ALA A 124 -14.22 -12.91 -0.58
N LYS A 125 -15.15 -12.89 0.39
CA LYS A 125 -15.06 -13.76 1.57
C LYS A 125 -15.11 -15.25 1.20
N GLN A 126 -15.98 -15.63 0.26
CA GLN A 126 -16.07 -17.01 -0.23
C GLN A 126 -14.77 -17.43 -0.94
N TRP A 127 -14.21 -16.56 -1.77
CA TRP A 127 -12.91 -16.78 -2.41
C TRP A 127 -11.79 -17.02 -1.39
N LEU A 128 -11.69 -16.15 -0.39
CA LEU A 128 -10.68 -16.23 0.67
C LEU A 128 -10.88 -17.40 1.63
N ALA A 129 -12.10 -17.95 1.71
CA ALA A 129 -12.39 -19.17 2.46
C ALA A 129 -12.10 -20.46 1.68
N GLY A 130 -11.59 -20.37 0.46
CA GLY A 130 -11.33 -21.52 -0.42
C GLY A 130 -12.60 -22.21 -0.93
N LYS A 131 -13.77 -21.58 -0.80
CA LYS A 131 -15.03 -22.10 -1.34
C LYS A 131 -15.12 -21.68 -2.81
N THR A 132 -15.37 -22.66 -3.67
CA THR A 132 -15.67 -22.39 -5.09
C THR A 132 -16.93 -21.53 -5.15
N VAL A 133 -16.82 -20.33 -5.72
CA VAL A 133 -17.99 -19.50 -5.98
C VAL A 133 -18.75 -20.18 -7.12
N LEU A 134 -19.80 -20.90 -6.78
CA LEU A 134 -20.79 -21.37 -7.74
C LEU A 134 -21.56 -20.11 -8.19
N THR A 135 -21.28 -19.69 -9.38
CA THR A 135 -22.08 -18.68 -10.07
C THR A 135 -23.33 -19.29 -10.62
#